data_c863ad78bac1c0a212bc1007e3c8ef00
#
_entry.id   c863ad78bac1c0a212bc1007e3c8ef00
#
_cell.length_a   1.000
_cell.length_b   1.000
_cell.length_c   1.000
_cell.angle_alpha   90.00
_cell.angle_beta   90.00
_cell.angle_gamma   90.00
#
_symmetry.space_group_name_H-M   'P 1'
#
loop_
_entity.id
_entity.type
_entity.pdbx_description
1 polymer ?
#
loop_
_entity_poly.entity_id
_entity_poly.type
_entity_poly.pdbx_seq_one_letter_code
_entity_poly.pdbx_strand_id
1 'polypeptide(L)'
;MRKILLSLLVLVLLPCLLAPALAETAQVNELTGYEAVIDDPAGLLSGSEVSGVFEAMLPVTDYANAGFLTYAASGFDSSTAKDKAEKWGDARFGRSSAYTVFIIDMKTRRIAIYSSRSVYGLLTTAKANTITDNVYKLASRADYAGCAREAFSQMARVMQGQAIAQPMKYASNIFLAVICAILITYMFIAGRMRTEQATTIQTLTKAAGIGVATAVTGHVLKKVVHHQSSSGGHGGFGGGGGGFGGGGGGGGGSHGF
;
A
#
# COMPACT_ATOMS: atom_id res chain seq x y z
N MET A 1 -29.09 -56.15 -13.11
CA MET A 1 -29.37 -54.95 -12.27
C MET A 1 -28.11 -54.26 -11.76
N ARG A 2 -27.15 -54.96 -11.15
CA ARG A 2 -25.91 -54.37 -10.60
C ARG A 2 -25.03 -53.63 -11.63
N LYS A 3 -24.93 -54.12 -12.87
CA LYS A 3 -24.16 -53.49 -13.97
C LYS A 3 -24.82 -52.21 -14.50
N ILE A 4 -26.17 -52.19 -14.53
CA ILE A 4 -26.94 -51.02 -14.96
C ILE A 4 -26.84 -49.90 -13.90
N LEU A 5 -26.87 -50.27 -12.61
CA LEU A 5 -26.68 -49.31 -11.50
C LEU A 5 -25.29 -48.67 -11.50
N LEU A 6 -24.26 -49.46 -11.80
CA LEU A 6 -22.87 -49.00 -11.91
C LEU A 6 -22.68 -48.07 -13.11
N SER A 7 -23.31 -48.40 -14.26
CA SER A 7 -23.29 -47.53 -15.44
C SER A 7 -24.00 -46.19 -15.21
N LEU A 8 -25.14 -46.23 -14.50
CA LEU A 8 -25.88 -45.01 -14.15
C LEU A 8 -25.11 -44.14 -13.16
N LEU A 9 -24.42 -44.76 -12.19
CA LEU A 9 -23.57 -44.05 -11.22
C LEU A 9 -22.38 -43.35 -11.90
N VAL A 10 -21.75 -44.01 -12.86
CA VAL A 10 -20.64 -43.43 -13.66
C VAL A 10 -21.14 -42.30 -14.54
N LEU A 11 -22.33 -42.40 -15.12
CA LEU A 11 -22.93 -41.37 -15.96
C LEU A 11 -23.34 -40.12 -15.18
N VAL A 12 -23.69 -40.25 -13.89
CA VAL A 12 -24.05 -39.15 -13.01
C VAL A 12 -22.79 -38.48 -12.40
N LEU A 13 -21.73 -39.25 -12.16
CA LEU A 13 -20.46 -38.72 -11.61
C LEU A 13 -19.54 -38.07 -12.67
N LEU A 14 -19.67 -38.42 -13.94
CA LEU A 14 -18.85 -37.88 -15.01
C LEU A 14 -19.00 -36.37 -15.24
N PRO A 15 -20.18 -35.76 -15.18
CA PRO A 15 -20.32 -34.31 -15.33
C PRO A 15 -19.85 -33.51 -14.11
N CYS A 16 -19.74 -34.14 -12.93
CA CYS A 16 -19.21 -33.47 -11.73
C CYS A 16 -17.67 -33.27 -11.76
N LEU A 17 -16.96 -33.98 -12.65
CA LEU A 17 -15.51 -33.86 -12.81
C LEU A 17 -15.08 -32.80 -13.84
N LEU A 18 -16.03 -32.27 -14.63
CA LEU A 18 -15.79 -31.12 -15.48
C LEU A 18 -16.16 -29.84 -14.71
N ALA A 19 -15.41 -29.53 -13.63
CA ALA A 19 -15.34 -28.14 -13.21
C ALA A 19 -14.75 -27.37 -14.40
N PRO A 20 -15.43 -26.33 -14.95
CA PRO A 20 -14.81 -25.50 -15.95
C PRO A 20 -13.57 -24.88 -15.29
N ALA A 21 -12.39 -25.28 -15.75
CA ALA A 21 -11.23 -24.43 -15.57
C ALA A 21 -11.68 -23.06 -16.11
N LEU A 22 -11.78 -22.06 -15.25
CA LEU A 22 -12.10 -20.70 -15.68
C LEU A 22 -11.01 -20.34 -16.68
N ALA A 23 -11.36 -20.43 -17.96
CA ALA A 23 -10.48 -20.09 -19.05
C ALA A 23 -10.15 -18.60 -18.90
N GLU A 24 -8.91 -18.24 -19.14
CA GLU A 24 -8.49 -16.85 -19.33
C GLU A 24 -9.50 -16.16 -20.23
N THR A 25 -10.11 -15.08 -19.74
CA THR A 25 -11.07 -14.27 -20.50
C THR A 25 -10.40 -12.96 -20.87
N ALA A 26 -10.51 -12.56 -22.15
CA ALA A 26 -9.90 -11.35 -22.68
C ALA A 26 -10.93 -10.52 -23.44
N GLN A 27 -10.82 -9.20 -23.33
CA GLN A 27 -11.55 -8.20 -24.12
C GLN A 27 -10.56 -7.21 -24.71
N VAL A 28 -10.69 -6.94 -26.02
CA VAL A 28 -9.83 -5.99 -26.75
C VAL A 28 -10.55 -4.65 -26.86
N ASN A 29 -9.85 -3.58 -26.56
CA ASN A 29 -10.30 -2.22 -26.87
C ASN A 29 -10.03 -1.94 -28.35
N GLU A 30 -11.08 -1.85 -29.15
CA GLU A 30 -10.99 -1.66 -30.60
C GLU A 30 -10.29 -0.35 -31.01
N LEU A 31 -10.28 0.68 -30.15
CA LEU A 31 -9.70 1.97 -30.43
C LEU A 31 -8.18 1.99 -30.26
N THR A 32 -7.68 1.30 -29.24
CA THR A 32 -6.25 1.31 -28.86
C THR A 32 -5.52 0.04 -29.21
N GLY A 33 -6.25 -1.06 -29.40
CA GLY A 33 -5.71 -2.42 -29.57
C GLY A 33 -5.19 -3.04 -28.26
N TYR A 34 -5.30 -2.35 -27.12
CA TYR A 34 -4.92 -2.91 -25.83
C TYR A 34 -6.01 -3.87 -25.31
N GLU A 35 -5.57 -4.84 -24.51
CA GLU A 35 -6.42 -5.90 -24.00
C GLU A 35 -6.66 -5.75 -22.50
N ALA A 36 -7.88 -6.08 -22.05
CA ALA A 36 -8.18 -6.41 -20.67
C ALA A 36 -8.22 -7.93 -20.53
N VAL A 37 -7.45 -8.50 -19.61
CA VAL A 37 -7.31 -9.95 -19.43
C VAL A 37 -7.53 -10.31 -17.97
N ILE A 38 -8.43 -11.28 -17.74
CA ILE A 38 -8.67 -11.87 -16.42
C ILE A 38 -8.16 -13.32 -16.45
N ASP A 39 -7.21 -13.62 -15.56
CA ASP A 39 -6.67 -14.97 -15.30
C ASP A 39 -6.90 -15.27 -13.81
N ASP A 40 -7.92 -16.09 -13.53
CA ASP A 40 -8.36 -16.42 -12.17
C ASP A 40 -8.20 -17.93 -11.84
N PRO A 41 -6.97 -18.45 -11.81
CA PRO A 41 -6.74 -19.85 -11.44
C PRO A 41 -7.07 -20.17 -9.97
N ALA A 42 -7.20 -19.16 -9.12
CA ALA A 42 -7.61 -19.33 -7.72
C ALA A 42 -9.13 -19.42 -7.55
N GLY A 43 -9.91 -19.11 -8.60
CA GLY A 43 -11.36 -19.16 -8.56
C GLY A 43 -11.97 -18.16 -7.57
N LEU A 44 -11.41 -16.95 -7.49
CA LEU A 44 -11.87 -15.92 -6.56
C LEU A 44 -13.08 -15.14 -7.08
N LEU A 45 -13.33 -15.17 -8.39
CA LEU A 45 -14.45 -14.47 -9.03
C LEU A 45 -15.54 -15.45 -9.42
N SER A 46 -16.78 -15.12 -9.17
CA SER A 46 -17.93 -15.76 -9.78
C SER A 46 -18.12 -15.28 -11.23
N GLY A 47 -18.79 -16.06 -12.06
CA GLY A 47 -19.04 -15.67 -13.45
C GLY A 47 -19.77 -14.33 -13.62
N SER A 48 -20.64 -13.96 -12.66
CA SER A 48 -21.34 -12.67 -12.64
C SER A 48 -20.44 -11.49 -12.25
N GLU A 49 -19.34 -11.74 -11.51
CA GLU A 49 -18.41 -10.70 -11.08
C GLU A 49 -17.36 -10.38 -12.13
N VAL A 50 -17.04 -11.35 -13.01
CA VAL A 50 -16.09 -11.18 -14.10
C VAL A 50 -16.45 -10.00 -14.99
N SER A 51 -17.72 -9.85 -15.39
CA SER A 51 -18.16 -8.72 -16.22
C SER A 51 -17.94 -7.37 -15.55
N GLY A 52 -18.24 -7.26 -14.25
CA GLY A 52 -18.04 -6.03 -13.50
C GLY A 52 -16.55 -5.67 -13.31
N VAL A 53 -15.66 -6.66 -13.25
CA VAL A 53 -14.22 -6.43 -13.23
C VAL A 53 -13.75 -5.94 -14.61
N PHE A 54 -14.21 -6.55 -15.72
CA PHE A 54 -13.91 -6.06 -17.06
C PHE A 54 -14.34 -4.62 -17.28
N GLU A 55 -15.56 -4.25 -16.88
CA GLU A 55 -16.04 -2.86 -16.99
C GLU A 55 -15.09 -1.87 -16.29
N ALA A 56 -14.53 -2.25 -15.13
CA ALA A 56 -13.56 -1.42 -14.43
C ALA A 56 -12.19 -1.41 -15.10
N MET A 57 -11.82 -2.46 -15.85
CA MET A 57 -10.55 -2.56 -16.58
C MET A 57 -10.55 -1.75 -17.88
N LEU A 58 -11.69 -1.66 -18.57
CA LEU A 58 -11.79 -1.00 -19.87
C LEU A 58 -11.19 0.42 -19.93
N PRO A 59 -11.43 1.32 -18.96
CA PRO A 59 -10.80 2.66 -19.02
C PRO A 59 -9.27 2.64 -18.88
N VAL A 60 -8.68 1.57 -18.34
CA VAL A 60 -7.23 1.40 -18.30
C VAL A 60 -6.69 1.04 -19.68
N THR A 61 -7.46 0.33 -20.50
CA THR A 61 -7.06 -0.05 -21.87
C THR A 61 -6.99 1.13 -22.82
N ASP A 62 -7.40 2.32 -22.43
CA ASP A 62 -7.11 3.55 -23.19
C ASP A 62 -5.60 3.91 -23.16
N TYR A 63 -4.85 3.38 -22.20
CA TYR A 63 -3.45 3.71 -21.94
C TYR A 63 -2.50 2.51 -22.04
N ALA A 64 -2.95 1.31 -21.69
CA ALA A 64 -2.13 0.11 -21.60
C ALA A 64 -2.97 -1.16 -21.52
N ASN A 65 -2.36 -2.32 -21.78
CA ASN A 65 -2.99 -3.60 -21.46
C ASN A 65 -3.23 -3.72 -19.96
N ALA A 66 -4.41 -4.22 -19.58
CA ALA A 66 -4.83 -4.39 -18.22
C ALA A 66 -4.92 -5.89 -17.86
N GLY A 67 -4.18 -6.34 -16.87
CA GLY A 67 -4.22 -7.72 -16.39
C GLY A 67 -4.76 -7.82 -14.97
N PHE A 68 -5.70 -8.73 -14.74
CA PHE A 68 -6.07 -9.19 -13.42
C PHE A 68 -5.63 -10.63 -13.25
N LEU A 69 -4.82 -10.90 -12.23
CA LEU A 69 -4.28 -12.21 -11.93
C LEU A 69 -4.64 -12.63 -10.50
N THR A 70 -5.08 -13.87 -10.33
CA THR A 70 -5.14 -14.48 -9.00
C THR A 70 -4.10 -15.60 -8.88
N TYR A 71 -3.58 -15.83 -7.67
CA TYR A 71 -2.55 -16.84 -7.45
C TYR A 71 -2.80 -17.60 -6.15
N ALA A 72 -2.94 -18.92 -6.24
CA ALA A 72 -3.16 -19.80 -5.09
C ALA A 72 -2.29 -21.07 -5.12
N ALA A 73 -1.20 -21.09 -5.91
CA ALA A 73 -0.39 -22.29 -6.05
C ALA A 73 0.17 -22.81 -4.73
N SER A 74 0.12 -24.11 -4.54
CA SER A 74 0.79 -24.83 -3.45
C SER A 74 2.27 -25.04 -3.79
N GLY A 75 3.12 -25.15 -2.77
CA GLY A 75 4.56 -25.38 -2.93
C GLY A 75 5.42 -24.16 -2.53
N PHE A 76 6.73 -24.37 -2.48
CA PHE A 76 7.69 -23.30 -2.13
C PHE A 76 7.92 -22.39 -3.35
N ASP A 77 7.55 -21.13 -3.21
CA ASP A 77 7.81 -20.08 -4.19
C ASP A 77 8.20 -18.82 -3.42
N SER A 78 9.44 -18.39 -3.60
CA SER A 78 10.01 -17.20 -2.95
C SER A 78 9.69 -15.90 -3.69
N SER A 79 9.03 -15.96 -4.87
CA SER A 79 8.69 -14.79 -5.65
C SER A 79 7.66 -13.92 -4.90
N THR A 80 7.85 -12.61 -4.91
CA THR A 80 6.85 -11.69 -4.38
C THR A 80 5.61 -11.63 -5.28
N ALA A 81 4.49 -11.14 -4.75
CA ALA A 81 3.29 -10.91 -5.57
C ALA A 81 3.58 -10.01 -6.77
N LYS A 82 4.44 -8.99 -6.58
CA LYS A 82 4.87 -8.10 -7.65
C LYS A 82 5.67 -8.84 -8.73
N ASP A 83 6.62 -9.70 -8.35
CA ASP A 83 7.44 -10.45 -9.30
C ASP A 83 6.58 -11.44 -10.12
N LYS A 84 5.54 -12.00 -9.51
CA LYS A 84 4.56 -12.84 -10.20
C LYS A 84 3.76 -12.05 -11.23
N ALA A 85 3.30 -10.84 -10.85
CA ALA A 85 2.59 -9.94 -11.75
C ALA A 85 3.45 -9.50 -12.94
N GLU A 86 4.74 -9.20 -12.69
CA GLU A 86 5.72 -8.87 -13.74
C GLU A 86 5.91 -10.03 -14.71
N LYS A 87 6.24 -11.22 -14.20
CA LYS A 87 6.47 -12.42 -15.02
C LYS A 87 5.25 -12.79 -15.85
N TRP A 88 4.06 -12.73 -15.24
CA TRP A 88 2.83 -13.02 -15.96
C TRP A 88 2.55 -11.97 -17.04
N GLY A 89 2.70 -10.69 -16.73
CA GLY A 89 2.51 -9.59 -17.67
C GLY A 89 3.51 -9.64 -18.83
N ASP A 90 4.78 -9.93 -18.56
CA ASP A 90 5.83 -10.13 -19.57
C ASP A 90 5.52 -11.29 -20.51
N ALA A 91 5.01 -12.40 -19.97
CA ALA A 91 4.63 -13.58 -20.74
C ALA A 91 3.37 -13.34 -21.59
N ARG A 92 2.38 -12.62 -21.05
CA ARG A 92 1.08 -12.43 -21.68
C ARG A 92 1.09 -11.31 -22.73
N PHE A 93 1.70 -10.19 -22.39
CA PHE A 93 1.69 -8.97 -23.23
C PHE A 93 3.02 -8.69 -23.91
N GLY A 94 4.11 -9.30 -23.44
CA GLY A 94 5.47 -9.02 -23.90
C GLY A 94 6.16 -7.90 -23.13
N ARG A 95 7.47 -8.05 -22.93
CA ARG A 95 8.31 -7.12 -22.13
C ARG A 95 8.31 -5.66 -22.60
N SER A 96 8.16 -5.46 -23.90
CA SER A 96 8.20 -4.13 -24.50
C SER A 96 6.84 -3.45 -24.54
N SER A 97 5.78 -4.18 -24.20
CA SER A 97 4.41 -3.67 -24.23
C SER A 97 4.10 -2.74 -23.07
N ALA A 98 3.17 -1.83 -23.30
CA ALA A 98 2.56 -1.06 -22.22
C ALA A 98 1.52 -1.94 -21.51
N TYR A 99 1.74 -2.28 -20.24
CA TYR A 99 0.78 -3.05 -19.45
C TYR A 99 0.83 -2.71 -17.96
N THR A 100 -0.27 -2.96 -17.27
CA THR A 100 -0.37 -2.97 -15.81
C THR A 100 -1.11 -4.23 -15.37
N VAL A 101 -0.66 -4.82 -14.27
CA VAL A 101 -1.24 -6.05 -13.71
C VAL A 101 -1.59 -5.82 -12.25
N PHE A 102 -2.83 -6.12 -11.89
CA PHE A 102 -3.26 -6.23 -10.49
C PHE A 102 -3.33 -7.72 -10.11
N ILE A 103 -2.64 -8.10 -9.06
CA ILE A 103 -2.60 -9.49 -8.57
C ILE A 103 -3.17 -9.58 -7.15
N ILE A 104 -3.95 -10.64 -6.91
CA ILE A 104 -4.33 -11.11 -5.59
C ILE A 104 -3.61 -12.45 -5.34
N ASP A 105 -2.58 -12.42 -4.52
CA ASP A 105 -1.81 -13.60 -4.15
C ASP A 105 -2.34 -14.17 -2.83
N MET A 106 -3.13 -15.24 -2.93
CA MET A 106 -3.71 -15.93 -1.78
C MET A 106 -2.69 -16.70 -0.98
N LYS A 107 -1.56 -17.09 -1.59
CA LYS A 107 -0.50 -17.81 -0.90
C LYS A 107 0.23 -16.94 0.12
N THR A 108 0.53 -15.71 -0.26
CA THR A 108 1.24 -14.77 0.60
C THR A 108 0.31 -13.76 1.29
N ARG A 109 -1.00 -13.85 1.03
CA ARG A 109 -2.03 -12.90 1.51
C ARG A 109 -1.64 -11.46 1.16
N ARG A 110 -1.32 -11.23 -0.10
CA ARG A 110 -0.91 -9.92 -0.60
C ARG A 110 -1.61 -9.56 -1.89
N ILE A 111 -1.92 -8.28 -2.00
CA ILE A 111 -2.29 -7.67 -3.27
C ILE A 111 -1.11 -6.85 -3.78
N ALA A 112 -0.93 -6.79 -5.09
CA ALA A 112 0.09 -5.97 -5.70
C ALA A 112 -0.36 -5.42 -7.05
N ILE A 113 0.23 -4.30 -7.44
CA ILE A 113 0.14 -3.72 -8.78
C ILE A 113 1.55 -3.67 -9.33
N TYR A 114 1.71 -4.16 -10.55
CA TYR A 114 2.91 -3.97 -11.35
C TYR A 114 2.59 -3.18 -12.61
N SER A 115 3.46 -2.28 -13.00
CA SER A 115 3.35 -1.51 -14.24
C SER A 115 4.65 -1.62 -15.02
N SER A 116 4.55 -1.94 -16.32
CA SER A 116 5.68 -1.97 -17.22
C SER A 116 6.34 -0.60 -17.34
N ARG A 117 7.55 -0.57 -17.87
CA ARG A 117 8.33 0.67 -18.01
C ARG A 117 7.56 1.79 -18.74
N SER A 118 6.82 1.43 -19.77
CA SER A 118 6.05 2.39 -20.59
C SER A 118 4.92 3.06 -19.81
N VAL A 119 4.36 2.36 -18.81
CA VAL A 119 3.24 2.84 -17.98
C VAL A 119 3.72 3.49 -16.69
N TYR A 120 4.96 3.21 -16.27
CA TYR A 120 5.47 3.63 -14.97
C TYR A 120 5.45 5.15 -14.75
N GLY A 121 5.59 5.94 -15.81
CA GLY A 121 5.45 7.40 -15.75
C GLY A 121 4.06 7.87 -15.29
N LEU A 122 3.02 7.13 -15.65
CA LEU A 122 1.63 7.39 -15.26
C LEU A 122 1.29 6.77 -13.91
N LEU A 123 1.66 5.49 -13.72
CA LEU A 123 1.35 4.69 -12.54
C LEU A 123 2.64 4.32 -11.79
N THR A 124 3.18 5.28 -11.04
CA THR A 124 4.42 5.12 -10.26
C THR A 124 4.22 4.20 -9.05
N THR A 125 5.32 3.70 -8.47
CA THR A 125 5.29 2.91 -7.22
C THR A 125 4.51 3.60 -6.10
N ALA A 126 4.65 4.92 -5.94
CA ALA A 126 3.92 5.65 -4.91
C ALA A 126 2.41 5.65 -5.14
N LYS A 127 1.97 5.79 -6.38
CA LYS A 127 0.55 5.71 -6.76
C LYS A 127 0.02 4.28 -6.60
N ALA A 128 0.77 3.28 -7.04
CA ALA A 128 0.44 1.88 -6.89
C ALA A 128 0.28 1.48 -5.40
N ASN A 129 1.19 1.92 -4.53
CA ASN A 129 1.06 1.72 -3.07
C ASN A 129 -0.20 2.40 -2.52
N THR A 130 -0.49 3.63 -2.94
CA THR A 130 -1.70 4.33 -2.49
C THR A 130 -2.97 3.56 -2.89
N ILE A 131 -3.02 3.02 -4.12
CA ILE A 131 -4.17 2.21 -4.58
C ILE A 131 -4.28 0.94 -3.74
N THR A 132 -3.19 0.18 -3.55
CA THR A 132 -3.22 -1.05 -2.75
C THR A 132 -3.61 -0.76 -1.30
N ASP A 133 -3.16 0.36 -0.72
CA ASP A 133 -3.55 0.82 0.63
C ASP A 133 -5.05 1.19 0.72
N ASN A 134 -5.65 1.64 -0.38
CA ASN A 134 -7.07 1.97 -0.40
C ASN A 134 -7.96 0.72 -0.47
N VAL A 135 -7.53 -0.32 -1.19
CA VAL A 135 -8.38 -1.47 -1.52
C VAL A 135 -8.15 -2.71 -0.66
N TYR A 136 -7.04 -2.81 0.12
CA TYR A 136 -6.68 -4.02 0.88
C TYR A 136 -7.78 -4.48 1.85
N LYS A 137 -8.58 -3.56 2.39
CA LYS A 137 -9.68 -3.89 3.30
C LYS A 137 -10.78 -4.72 2.62
N LEU A 138 -10.99 -4.53 1.31
CA LEU A 138 -11.92 -5.34 0.54
C LEU A 138 -11.39 -6.78 0.41
N ALA A 139 -10.11 -6.94 0.07
CA ALA A 139 -9.48 -8.25 0.03
C ALA A 139 -9.50 -8.94 1.41
N SER A 140 -9.28 -8.20 2.51
CA SER A 140 -9.35 -8.73 3.89
C SER A 140 -10.75 -9.25 4.26
N ARG A 141 -11.80 -8.73 3.62
CA ARG A 141 -13.20 -9.15 3.81
C ARG A 141 -13.63 -10.22 2.81
N ALA A 142 -12.70 -10.73 2.00
CA ALA A 142 -12.93 -11.66 0.90
C ALA A 142 -13.83 -11.08 -0.23
N ASP A 143 -13.99 -9.77 -0.32
CA ASP A 143 -14.60 -9.09 -1.47
C ASP A 143 -13.54 -8.86 -2.55
N TYR A 144 -13.16 -9.93 -3.24
CA TYR A 144 -12.09 -9.89 -4.23
C TYR A 144 -12.50 -9.18 -5.51
N ALA A 145 -13.75 -9.35 -5.92
CA ALA A 145 -14.31 -8.65 -7.06
C ALA A 145 -14.40 -7.13 -6.82
N GLY A 146 -14.90 -6.72 -5.65
CA GLY A 146 -14.90 -5.32 -5.24
C GLY A 146 -13.50 -4.73 -5.14
N CYS A 147 -12.53 -5.51 -4.62
CA CYS A 147 -11.13 -5.13 -4.56
C CYS A 147 -10.54 -4.86 -5.95
N ALA A 148 -10.77 -5.77 -6.91
CA ALA A 148 -10.29 -5.62 -8.28
C ALA A 148 -10.94 -4.42 -8.98
N ARG A 149 -12.27 -4.29 -8.91
CA ARG A 149 -13.01 -3.16 -9.52
C ARG A 149 -12.51 -1.82 -9.01
N GLU A 150 -12.37 -1.68 -7.70
CA GLU A 150 -11.91 -0.41 -7.11
C GLU A 150 -10.44 -0.14 -7.46
N ALA A 151 -9.58 -1.17 -7.50
CA ALA A 151 -8.19 -1.03 -7.92
C ALA A 151 -8.09 -0.51 -9.35
N PHE A 152 -8.80 -1.13 -10.31
CA PHE A 152 -8.79 -0.68 -11.70
C PHE A 152 -9.43 0.69 -11.90
N SER A 153 -10.51 0.99 -11.20
CA SER A 153 -11.13 2.34 -11.19
C SER A 153 -10.13 3.41 -10.74
N GLN A 154 -9.37 3.15 -9.67
CA GLN A 154 -8.34 4.09 -9.20
C GLN A 154 -7.14 4.15 -10.15
N MET A 155 -6.72 3.05 -10.76
CA MET A 155 -5.68 3.05 -11.80
C MET A 155 -6.09 3.92 -12.99
N ALA A 156 -7.31 3.76 -13.48
CA ALA A 156 -7.83 4.58 -14.58
C ALA A 156 -7.81 6.08 -14.24
N ARG A 157 -8.31 6.46 -13.05
CA ARG A 157 -8.27 7.86 -12.57
C ARG A 157 -6.85 8.41 -12.55
N VAL A 158 -5.91 7.63 -12.02
CA VAL A 158 -4.50 8.02 -11.95
C VAL A 158 -3.89 8.20 -13.32
N MET A 159 -4.19 7.33 -14.28
CA MET A 159 -3.72 7.43 -15.65
C MET A 159 -4.34 8.64 -16.38
N GLN A 160 -5.57 9.01 -16.04
CA GLN A 160 -6.23 10.24 -16.51
C GLN A 160 -5.69 11.52 -15.83
N GLY A 161 -4.70 11.40 -14.93
CA GLY A 161 -4.16 12.54 -14.19
C GLY A 161 -5.02 13.00 -13.01
N GLN A 162 -6.06 12.27 -12.64
CA GLN A 162 -6.93 12.60 -11.52
C GLN A 162 -6.32 12.20 -10.18
N ALA A 163 -6.67 12.94 -9.12
CA ALA A 163 -6.27 12.60 -7.76
C ALA A 163 -7.11 11.46 -7.20
N ILE A 164 -6.45 10.56 -6.44
CA ILE A 164 -7.11 9.52 -5.66
C ILE A 164 -6.99 9.82 -4.16
N ALA A 165 -7.93 9.30 -3.36
CA ALA A 165 -7.90 9.45 -1.91
C ALA A 165 -6.63 8.85 -1.29
N GLN A 166 -6.09 9.52 -0.25
CA GLN A 166 -4.89 9.08 0.47
C GLN A 166 -5.15 9.08 1.99
N PRO A 167 -6.05 8.22 2.49
CA PRO A 167 -6.50 8.29 3.87
C PRO A 167 -5.37 8.11 4.89
N MET A 168 -4.36 7.29 4.59
CA MET A 168 -3.22 7.10 5.50
C MET A 168 -2.38 8.36 5.70
N LYS A 169 -2.20 9.18 4.65
CA LYS A 169 -1.48 10.45 4.77
C LYS A 169 -2.24 11.47 5.62
N TYR A 170 -3.56 11.51 5.50
CA TYR A 170 -4.38 12.40 6.33
C TYR A 170 -4.33 12.02 7.81
N ALA A 171 -4.42 10.73 8.13
CA ALA A 171 -4.32 10.27 9.52
C ALA A 171 -2.97 10.62 10.16
N SER A 172 -1.87 10.42 9.45
CA SER A 172 -0.53 10.78 9.93
C SER A 172 -0.37 12.29 10.15
N ASN A 173 -0.89 13.11 9.24
CA ASN A 173 -0.82 14.55 9.34
C ASN A 173 -1.65 15.09 10.52
N ILE A 174 -2.84 14.55 10.75
CA ILE A 174 -3.68 14.90 11.90
C ILE A 174 -2.97 14.55 13.20
N PHE A 175 -2.40 13.35 13.30
CA PHE A 175 -1.66 12.91 14.48
C PHE A 175 -0.45 13.82 14.77
N LEU A 176 0.32 14.16 13.74
CA LEU A 176 1.43 15.10 13.85
C LEU A 176 0.97 16.48 14.31
N ALA A 177 -0.13 17.01 13.75
CA ALA A 177 -0.69 18.28 14.12
C ALA A 177 -1.11 18.33 15.61
N VAL A 178 -1.71 17.24 16.13
CA VAL A 178 -2.08 17.12 17.55
C VAL A 178 -0.83 17.15 18.44
N ILE A 179 0.22 16.39 18.08
CA ILE A 179 1.48 16.41 18.84
C ILE A 179 2.09 17.82 18.84
N CYS A 180 2.15 18.48 17.69
CA CYS A 180 2.68 19.85 17.61
C CYS A 180 1.85 20.81 18.46
N ALA A 181 0.53 20.72 18.47
CA ALA A 181 -0.33 21.55 19.30
C ALA A 181 -0.05 21.36 20.79
N ILE A 182 0.13 20.12 21.24
CA ILE A 182 0.48 19.81 22.64
C ILE A 182 1.84 20.41 23.00
N LEU A 183 2.84 20.28 22.14
CA LEU A 183 4.18 20.82 22.38
C LEU A 183 4.18 22.35 22.46
N ILE A 184 3.47 23.02 21.56
CA ILE A 184 3.32 24.49 21.57
C ILE A 184 2.63 24.94 22.85
N THR A 185 1.55 24.27 23.25
CA THR A 185 0.83 24.60 24.49
C THR A 185 1.75 24.42 25.71
N TYR A 186 2.51 23.32 25.76
CA TYR A 186 3.48 23.07 26.82
C TYR A 186 4.56 24.16 26.89
N MET A 187 5.13 24.53 25.75
CA MET A 187 6.13 25.61 25.70
C MET A 187 5.56 26.94 26.18
N PHE A 188 4.31 27.25 25.83
CA PHE A 188 3.65 28.46 26.26
C PHE A 188 3.42 28.53 27.78
N ILE A 189 2.94 27.43 28.35
CA ILE A 189 2.74 27.29 29.80
C ILE A 189 4.07 27.37 30.54
N ALA A 190 5.09 26.64 30.09
CA ALA A 190 6.42 26.64 30.70
C ALA A 190 7.08 28.04 30.65
N GLY A 191 6.86 28.76 29.56
CA GLY A 191 7.33 30.16 29.43
C GLY A 191 6.66 31.10 30.44
N ARG A 192 5.33 30.98 30.60
CA ARG A 192 4.59 31.79 31.62
C ARG A 192 5.02 31.48 33.05
N MET A 193 5.18 30.17 33.40
CA MET A 193 5.60 29.80 34.75
C MET A 193 6.98 30.35 35.11
N ARG A 194 7.92 30.41 34.14
CA ARG A 194 9.24 31.04 34.38
C ARG A 194 9.15 32.51 34.66
N THR A 195 8.24 33.21 33.96
CA THR A 195 8.06 34.68 34.15
C THR A 195 7.45 34.97 35.52
N GLU A 196 6.51 34.19 35.99
CA GLU A 196 5.90 34.39 37.32
C GLU A 196 6.88 34.13 38.46
N GLN A 197 7.73 33.08 38.35
CA GLN A 197 8.76 32.84 39.36
C GLN A 197 9.79 33.95 39.45
N ALA A 198 10.21 34.51 38.31
CA ALA A 198 11.14 35.64 38.30
C ALA A 198 10.54 36.90 38.95
N THR A 199 9.25 37.16 38.70
CA THR A 199 8.53 38.31 39.29
C THR A 199 8.34 38.15 40.81
N THR A 200 8.02 36.93 41.26
CA THR A 200 7.84 36.62 42.69
C THR A 200 9.14 36.79 43.48
N ILE A 201 10.27 36.34 42.93
CA ILE A 201 11.59 36.53 43.58
C ILE A 201 11.96 38.00 43.66
N GLN A 202 11.70 38.78 42.60
CA GLN A 202 11.98 40.23 42.63
C GLN A 202 11.10 41.00 43.61
N THR A 203 9.82 40.60 43.73
CA THR A 203 8.92 41.23 44.73
C THR A 203 9.28 40.85 46.16
N LEU A 204 9.68 39.61 46.42
CA LEU A 204 10.15 39.18 47.72
C LEU A 204 11.44 39.89 48.17
N THR A 205 12.40 40.11 47.26
CA THR A 205 13.63 40.85 47.53
C THR A 205 13.36 42.32 47.80
N LYS A 206 12.38 42.94 47.13
CA LYS A 206 11.96 44.31 47.37
C LYS A 206 11.18 44.48 48.68
N ALA A 207 10.34 43.49 49.03
CA ALA A 207 9.55 43.55 50.27
C ALA A 207 10.39 43.29 51.54
N ALA A 208 11.49 42.56 51.42
CA ALA A 208 12.34 42.23 52.56
C ALA A 208 13.22 43.37 53.03
N GLY A 209 13.30 44.52 52.35
CA GLY A 209 13.97 45.78 52.81
C GLY A 209 15.43 45.62 53.24
N ILE A 210 16.02 44.49 52.98
CA ILE A 210 17.39 44.15 53.41
C ILE A 210 18.31 44.50 52.27
N GLY A 211 18.97 45.62 52.40
CA GLY A 211 20.13 45.98 51.58
C GLY A 211 21.30 45.08 51.89
N VAL A 212 21.18 43.83 51.54
CA VAL A 212 22.32 42.92 51.47
C VAL A 212 22.95 43.11 50.11
N ALA A 213 23.99 43.91 50.06
CA ALA A 213 24.96 43.83 48.97
C ALA A 213 25.63 42.46 49.05
N THR A 214 24.94 41.45 48.66
CA THR A 214 25.53 40.16 48.41
C THR A 214 26.26 40.29 47.08
N ALA A 215 27.56 40.43 47.17
CA ALA A 215 28.44 40.07 46.10
C ALA A 215 28.14 38.61 45.78
N VAL A 216 27.28 38.37 44.78
CA VAL A 216 27.10 37.06 44.19
C VAL A 216 28.41 36.77 43.46
N THR A 217 29.35 36.22 44.21
CA THR A 217 30.42 35.48 43.57
C THR A 217 29.77 34.38 42.74
N GLY A 218 29.67 34.64 41.46
CA GLY A 218 29.14 33.70 40.50
C GLY A 218 30.04 32.44 40.51
N HIS A 219 29.63 31.43 41.28
CA HIS A 219 30.11 30.09 41.01
C HIS A 219 29.57 29.70 39.64
N VAL A 220 30.37 29.98 38.63
CA VAL A 220 30.22 29.37 37.33
C VAL A 220 30.45 27.86 37.56
N LEU A 221 29.38 27.14 37.80
CA LEU A 221 29.41 25.69 37.69
C LEU A 221 29.75 25.37 36.24
N LYS A 222 31.05 25.18 36.00
CA LYS A 222 31.52 24.68 34.73
C LYS A 222 30.96 23.26 34.57
N LYS A 223 29.81 23.14 33.89
CA LYS A 223 29.23 21.85 33.53
C LYS A 223 30.19 21.20 32.57
N VAL A 224 31.03 20.32 33.09
CA VAL A 224 31.86 19.44 32.26
C VAL A 224 30.89 18.47 31.54
N VAL A 225 30.56 18.78 30.31
CA VAL A 225 29.84 17.86 29.44
C VAL A 225 30.85 16.80 29.04
N HIS A 226 30.80 15.64 29.72
CA HIS A 226 31.41 14.45 29.19
C HIS A 226 30.64 14.05 27.94
N HIS A 227 31.23 14.29 26.78
CA HIS A 227 30.83 13.61 25.57
C HIS A 227 31.19 12.14 25.69
N GLN A 228 30.30 11.36 26.23
CA GLN A 228 30.33 9.93 26.09
C GLN A 228 29.78 9.63 24.69
N SER A 229 30.71 9.30 23.77
CA SER A 229 30.38 8.75 22.47
C SER A 229 29.80 7.34 22.70
N SER A 230 28.48 7.26 22.96
CA SER A 230 27.76 6.02 22.83
C SER A 230 27.37 5.87 21.36
N SER A 231 28.09 5.01 20.68
CA SER A 231 27.60 4.34 19.49
C SER A 231 26.37 3.53 19.90
N GLY A 232 25.19 4.11 19.76
CA GLY A 232 23.93 3.50 20.15
C GLY A 232 22.93 3.66 19.03
N GLY A 233 22.68 2.57 18.36
CA GLY A 233 21.62 2.13 17.51
C GLY A 233 20.56 3.17 17.10
N HIS A 234 20.60 3.52 15.84
CA HIS A 234 19.46 4.08 15.13
C HIS A 234 18.35 3.02 15.13
N GLY A 235 17.36 3.19 15.97
CA GLY A 235 16.05 2.60 15.82
C GLY A 235 15.44 3.17 14.54
N GLY A 236 15.70 2.54 13.41
CA GLY A 236 15.06 2.86 12.16
C GLY A 236 13.59 2.54 12.26
N PHE A 237 12.75 3.54 12.20
CA PHE A 237 11.38 3.34 11.75
C PHE A 237 11.47 2.81 10.31
N GLY A 238 11.26 1.50 10.13
CA GLY A 238 11.25 0.82 8.86
C GLY A 238 10.11 1.32 8.00
N GLY A 239 10.37 2.40 7.28
CA GLY A 239 9.67 2.67 6.04
C GLY A 239 10.13 1.60 5.07
N GLY A 240 9.21 0.71 4.61
CA GLY A 240 9.49 -0.34 3.65
C GLY A 240 10.06 0.24 2.38
N GLY A 241 11.40 0.35 2.34
CA GLY A 241 12.15 0.70 1.16
C GLY A 241 12.01 -0.42 0.15
N GLY A 242 11.33 -0.13 -0.98
CA GLY A 242 11.27 -0.99 -2.12
C GLY A 242 12.69 -1.26 -2.60
N GLY A 243 13.12 -2.53 -2.54
CA GLY A 243 14.39 -2.99 -3.08
C GLY A 243 14.52 -2.58 -4.54
N PHE A 244 15.60 -1.90 -4.86
CA PHE A 244 16.07 -1.69 -6.21
C PHE A 244 16.58 -3.03 -6.74
N GLY A 245 15.65 -3.87 -7.27
CA GLY A 245 16.01 -5.02 -8.08
C GLY A 245 16.31 -4.53 -9.49
N GLY A 246 17.56 -4.58 -9.90
CA GLY A 246 17.97 -4.16 -11.23
C GLY A 246 17.40 -5.04 -12.33
N GLY A 247 17.02 -4.43 -13.47
CA GLY A 247 16.95 -5.11 -14.76
C GLY A 247 15.64 -5.05 -15.53
N GLY A 248 14.53 -4.60 -15.02
CA GLY A 248 13.31 -4.36 -15.79
C GLY A 248 12.74 -3.02 -15.41
N GLY A 249 12.67 -2.07 -16.36
CA GLY A 249 12.32 -0.69 -16.05
C GLY A 249 10.85 -0.40 -15.69
N GLY A 250 10.18 -1.33 -15.01
CA GLY A 250 8.84 -1.17 -14.45
C GLY A 250 8.88 -0.99 -12.92
N GLY A 251 7.74 -0.78 -12.33
CA GLY A 251 7.59 -0.63 -10.88
C GLY A 251 6.18 -0.95 -10.42
N GLY A 252 6.00 -1.01 -9.12
CA GLY A 252 4.70 -1.34 -8.56
C GLY A 252 4.64 -1.18 -7.05
N GLY A 253 3.46 -1.35 -6.48
CA GLY A 253 3.20 -1.31 -5.06
C GLY A 253 2.53 -2.58 -4.56
N SER A 254 2.61 -2.87 -3.26
CA SER A 254 1.97 -4.04 -2.67
C SER A 254 1.53 -3.80 -1.23
N HIS A 255 0.45 -4.47 -0.82
CA HIS A 255 -0.08 -4.46 0.54
C HIS A 255 -0.45 -5.88 0.99
N GLY A 256 -0.28 -6.18 2.31
CA GLY A 256 -0.79 -7.43 2.91
C GLY A 256 -2.25 -7.29 3.32
N PHE A 257 -3.00 -8.38 3.36
CA PHE A 257 -4.40 -8.43 3.79
C PHE A 257 -4.74 -9.69 4.57
#